data_54a7841639cba22e64b85e91ff86016c
#
_entry.id   54a7841639cba22e64b85e91ff86016c
#
_cell.length_a   1.000
_cell.length_b   1.000
_cell.length_c   1.000
_cell.angle_alpha   90.00
_cell.angle_beta   90.00
_cell.angle_gamma   90.00
#
_symmetry.space_group_name_H-M   'P 1'
#
loop_
_entity.id
_entity.type
_entity.pdbx_description
1 polymer ?
#
loop_
_entity_poly.entity_id
_entity_poly.type
_entity_poly.pdbx_seq_one_letter_code
_entity_poly.pdbx_strand_id
1 'polypeptide(L)'
;LPQFHIGVDGSYSSPGYNFKSDLDPNYAIYAKLSIPLFEWGKRKSARNASSYAINMAQQNLSKTQDKIRLEIQTAHYNYKQAIDKVELTESSLSKASESEQMAMERYKEGNVSIVEVINAQLYHQQAQVNYIQSKLNAQMAKTDFERAIYYLRKKE
;
A
#
# COMPACT_ATOMS: atom_id res chain seq x y z
N LEU A 1 -16.25 -20.62 30.33
CA LEU A 1 -17.31 -21.52 29.87
C LEU A 1 -17.03 -22.93 30.41
N PRO A 2 -18.05 -23.73 30.73
CA PRO A 2 -17.87 -25.14 31.00
C PRO A 2 -17.21 -25.84 29.84
N GLN A 3 -16.27 -26.74 30.13
CA GLN A 3 -15.58 -27.55 29.12
C GLN A 3 -15.92 -29.02 29.36
N PHE A 4 -16.34 -29.70 28.34
CA PHE A 4 -16.66 -31.11 28.36
C PHE A 4 -15.69 -31.88 27.46
N HIS A 5 -15.00 -32.86 28.00
CA HIS A 5 -14.05 -33.69 27.32
C HIS A 5 -14.49 -35.17 27.44
N ILE A 6 -14.46 -35.88 26.32
CA ILE A 6 -14.57 -37.32 26.24
C ILE A 6 -13.26 -37.87 25.77
N GLY A 7 -12.71 -38.86 26.43
CA GLY A 7 -11.48 -39.52 25.99
C GLY A 7 -11.59 -41.03 26.11
N VAL A 8 -10.80 -41.71 25.30
CA VAL A 8 -10.64 -43.16 25.34
C VAL A 8 -9.14 -43.41 25.45
N ASP A 9 -8.72 -44.07 26.49
CA ASP A 9 -7.35 -44.50 26.69
C ASP A 9 -7.27 -46.03 26.56
N GLY A 10 -6.26 -46.49 25.86
CA GLY A 10 -5.88 -47.88 25.72
C GLY A 10 -4.44 -48.07 26.19
N SER A 11 -4.22 -49.01 27.11
CA SER A 11 -2.88 -49.35 27.59
C SER A 11 -2.71 -50.85 27.79
N TYR A 12 -1.47 -51.30 27.73
CA TYR A 12 -1.08 -52.63 28.16
C TYR A 12 -0.37 -52.52 29.51
N SER A 13 -0.81 -53.22 30.51
CA SER A 13 -0.16 -53.21 31.83
C SER A 13 -0.08 -54.57 32.45
N SER A 14 0.92 -54.80 33.28
CA SER A 14 1.10 -55.99 34.10
C SER A 14 1.41 -55.54 35.53
N PRO A 15 0.59 -55.92 36.54
CA PRO A 15 -0.68 -56.61 36.39
C PRO A 15 -1.77 -55.71 35.79
N GLY A 16 -2.65 -56.29 34.99
CA GLY A 16 -3.85 -55.63 34.50
C GLY A 16 -4.92 -55.45 35.56
N TYR A 17 -6.13 -55.02 35.20
CA TYR A 17 -7.27 -54.90 36.14
C TYR A 17 -7.69 -56.25 36.75
N ASN A 18 -7.29 -57.37 36.14
CA ASN A 18 -7.55 -58.73 36.61
C ASN A 18 -6.52 -59.21 37.65
N PHE A 19 -5.51 -58.41 38.05
CA PHE A 19 -4.44 -58.72 38.99
C PHE A 19 -3.58 -59.95 38.62
N LYS A 20 -3.59 -60.38 37.36
CA LYS A 20 -2.69 -61.41 36.83
C LYS A 20 -1.36 -60.79 36.42
N SER A 21 -0.29 -61.54 36.50
CA SER A 21 1.08 -61.07 36.15
C SER A 21 1.31 -60.97 34.64
N ASP A 22 0.37 -61.37 33.80
CA ASP A 22 0.43 -61.28 32.36
C ASP A 22 0.11 -59.86 31.84
N LEU A 23 0.64 -59.49 30.66
CA LEU A 23 0.34 -58.25 29.98
C LEU A 23 -1.10 -58.33 29.39
N ASP A 24 -2.02 -57.56 30.00
CA ASP A 24 -3.38 -57.44 29.55
C ASP A 24 -3.70 -56.10 28.90
N PRO A 25 -4.53 -56.05 27.88
CA PRO A 25 -5.04 -54.81 27.32
C PRO A 25 -6.05 -54.15 28.24
N ASN A 26 -5.85 -52.91 28.60
CA ASN A 26 -6.77 -52.12 29.40
C ASN A 26 -7.35 -50.97 28.57
N TYR A 27 -8.64 -50.80 28.63
CA TYR A 27 -9.37 -49.73 27.96
C TYR A 27 -10.13 -48.91 29.01
N ALA A 28 -10.01 -47.59 28.95
CA ALA A 28 -10.74 -46.67 29.76
C ALA A 28 -11.49 -45.65 28.88
N ILE A 29 -12.79 -45.50 29.14
CA ILE A 29 -13.59 -44.43 28.58
C ILE A 29 -13.88 -43.47 29.72
N TYR A 30 -13.54 -42.19 29.55
CA TYR A 30 -13.81 -41.18 30.56
C TYR A 30 -14.48 -39.96 29.96
N ALA A 31 -15.33 -39.34 30.80
CA ALA A 31 -15.93 -38.04 30.52
C ALA A 31 -15.52 -37.07 31.63
N LYS A 32 -14.94 -35.94 31.24
CA LYS A 32 -14.51 -34.89 32.18
C LYS A 32 -15.29 -33.62 31.95
N LEU A 33 -16.01 -33.14 32.94
CA LEU A 33 -16.66 -31.82 32.95
C LEU A 33 -15.85 -30.89 33.84
N SER A 34 -15.31 -29.81 33.27
CA SER A 34 -14.58 -28.77 33.98
C SER A 34 -15.41 -27.49 34.01
N ILE A 35 -15.83 -27.09 35.21
CA ILE A 35 -16.62 -25.88 35.46
C ILE A 35 -15.82 -24.95 36.35
N PRO A 36 -15.28 -23.83 35.82
CA PRO A 36 -14.59 -22.83 36.64
C PRO A 36 -15.62 -22.07 37.48
N LEU A 37 -15.64 -22.32 38.79
CA LEU A 37 -16.58 -21.69 39.73
C LEU A 37 -16.14 -20.26 40.09
N PHE A 38 -14.85 -20.00 40.18
CA PHE A 38 -14.31 -18.71 40.57
C PHE A 38 -12.98 -18.42 39.86
N GLU A 39 -12.86 -17.26 39.19
CA GLU A 39 -11.70 -16.89 38.37
C GLU A 39 -11.11 -15.52 38.74
N TRP A 40 -11.23 -15.05 39.99
CA TRP A 40 -10.59 -13.82 40.51
C TRP A 40 -10.55 -12.65 39.49
N GLY A 41 -11.68 -12.33 38.85
CA GLY A 41 -11.77 -11.22 37.89
C GLY A 41 -11.21 -11.50 36.48
N LYS A 42 -10.67 -12.70 36.21
CA LYS A 42 -10.11 -13.07 34.89
C LYS A 42 -11.09 -12.81 33.73
N ARG A 43 -12.37 -13.13 33.91
CA ARG A 43 -13.44 -12.89 32.92
C ARG A 43 -13.67 -11.40 32.67
N LYS A 44 -13.63 -10.55 33.70
CA LYS A 44 -13.78 -9.10 33.59
C LYS A 44 -12.59 -8.53 32.84
N SER A 45 -11.37 -8.93 33.21
CA SER A 45 -10.14 -8.51 32.53
C SER A 45 -10.09 -8.97 31.07
N ALA A 46 -10.50 -10.21 30.75
CA ALA A 46 -10.59 -10.72 29.39
C ALA A 46 -11.63 -9.96 28.56
N ARG A 47 -12.79 -9.61 29.13
CA ARG A 47 -13.79 -8.77 28.44
C ARG A 47 -13.24 -7.38 28.15
N ASN A 48 -12.59 -6.75 29.12
CA ASN A 48 -11.97 -5.43 28.92
C ASN A 48 -10.88 -5.50 27.85
N ALA A 49 -10.02 -6.51 27.88
CA ALA A 49 -9.00 -6.72 26.87
C ALA A 49 -9.60 -6.87 25.45
N SER A 50 -10.69 -7.66 25.33
CA SER A 50 -11.42 -7.81 24.07
C SER A 50 -12.04 -6.48 23.60
N SER A 51 -12.62 -5.68 24.51
CA SER A 51 -13.16 -4.36 24.19
C SER A 51 -12.08 -3.41 23.68
N TYR A 52 -10.91 -3.38 24.33
CA TYR A 52 -9.77 -2.59 23.86
C TYR A 52 -9.23 -3.08 22.50
N ALA A 53 -9.21 -4.39 22.27
CA ALA A 53 -8.81 -4.95 20.98
C ALA A 53 -9.77 -4.54 19.84
N ILE A 54 -11.09 -4.51 20.11
CA ILE A 54 -12.10 -4.02 19.15
C ILE A 54 -11.86 -2.52 18.86
N ASN A 55 -11.71 -1.71 19.90
CA ASN A 55 -11.43 -0.28 19.72
C ASN A 55 -10.14 -0.03 18.92
N MET A 56 -9.09 -0.79 19.20
CA MET A 56 -7.83 -0.71 18.46
C MET A 56 -8.03 -1.10 16.99
N ALA A 57 -8.80 -2.13 16.69
CA ALA A 57 -9.12 -2.54 15.32
C ALA A 57 -9.93 -1.44 14.59
N GLN A 58 -10.89 -0.80 15.26
CA GLN A 58 -11.67 0.31 14.70
C GLN A 58 -10.77 1.53 14.40
N GLN A 59 -9.86 1.89 15.30
CA GLN A 59 -8.92 2.99 15.08
C GLN A 59 -7.95 2.68 13.93
N ASN A 60 -7.49 1.44 13.80
CA ASN A 60 -6.66 1.01 12.68
C ASN A 60 -7.41 1.05 11.35
N LEU A 61 -8.71 0.72 11.35
CA LEU A 61 -9.56 0.87 10.17
C LEU A 61 -9.66 2.35 9.74
N SER A 62 -9.99 3.24 10.69
CA SER A 62 -10.06 4.69 10.42
C SER A 62 -8.73 5.22 9.88
N LYS A 63 -7.62 4.88 10.53
CA LYS A 63 -6.28 5.26 10.07
C LYS A 63 -5.99 4.79 8.64
N THR A 64 -6.43 3.57 8.30
CA THR A 64 -6.24 3.02 6.95
C THR A 64 -7.08 3.77 5.92
N GLN A 65 -8.33 4.11 6.26
CA GLN A 65 -9.21 4.93 5.42
C GLN A 65 -8.61 6.32 5.16
N ASP A 66 -8.11 6.98 6.20
CA ASP A 66 -7.48 8.30 6.07
C ASP A 66 -6.21 8.23 5.22
N LYS A 67 -5.40 7.16 5.37
CA LYS A 67 -4.21 6.93 4.55
C LYS A 67 -4.57 6.78 3.06
N ILE A 68 -5.60 6.00 2.74
CA ILE A 68 -6.06 5.81 1.36
C ILE A 68 -6.58 7.14 0.78
N ARG A 69 -7.35 7.90 1.56
CA ARG A 69 -7.85 9.23 1.14
C ARG A 69 -6.69 10.18 0.83
N LEU A 70 -5.68 10.22 1.70
CA LEU A 70 -4.50 11.04 1.50
C LEU A 70 -3.72 10.61 0.24
N GLU A 71 -3.56 9.32 0.01
CA GLU A 71 -2.88 8.78 -1.18
C GLU A 71 -3.57 9.23 -2.48
N ILE A 72 -4.90 9.16 -2.54
CA ILE A 72 -5.68 9.60 -3.70
C ILE A 72 -5.56 11.12 -3.90
N GLN A 73 -5.68 11.91 -2.83
CA GLN A 73 -5.54 13.36 -2.93
C GLN A 73 -4.14 13.75 -3.40
N THR A 74 -3.12 13.09 -2.90
CA THR A 74 -1.73 13.33 -3.31
C THR A 74 -1.51 12.95 -4.78
N ALA A 75 -2.00 11.79 -5.21
CA ALA A 75 -1.90 11.35 -6.60
C ALA A 75 -2.65 12.30 -7.55
N HIS A 76 -3.85 12.76 -7.17
CA HIS A 76 -4.61 13.75 -7.94
C HIS A 76 -3.87 15.09 -8.06
N TYR A 77 -3.31 15.57 -6.95
CA TYR A 77 -2.54 16.81 -6.95
C TYR A 77 -1.30 16.72 -7.83
N ASN A 78 -0.55 15.62 -7.71
CA ASN A 78 0.63 15.37 -8.54
C ASN A 78 0.29 15.28 -10.03
N TYR A 79 -0.83 14.64 -10.37
CA TYR A 79 -1.30 14.57 -11.75
C TYR A 79 -1.65 15.95 -12.30
N LYS A 80 -2.40 16.76 -11.56
CA LYS A 80 -2.72 18.12 -11.96
C LYS A 80 -1.47 18.96 -12.17
N GLN A 81 -0.54 18.92 -11.23
CA GLN A 81 0.74 19.64 -11.31
C GLN A 81 1.59 19.19 -12.52
N ALA A 82 1.55 17.89 -12.85
CA ALA A 82 2.25 17.37 -14.02
C ALA A 82 1.64 17.88 -15.33
N ILE A 83 0.32 18.03 -15.42
CA ILE A 83 -0.37 18.63 -16.59
C ILE A 83 0.04 20.11 -16.73
N ASP A 84 -0.05 20.89 -15.66
CA ASP A 84 0.33 22.31 -15.66
C ASP A 84 1.79 22.48 -16.12
N LYS A 85 2.66 21.54 -15.73
CA LYS A 85 4.06 21.53 -16.17
C LYS A 85 4.21 21.22 -17.66
N VAL A 86 3.39 20.36 -18.25
CA VAL A 86 3.40 20.10 -19.71
C VAL A 86 3.05 21.38 -20.47
N GLU A 87 1.99 22.08 -20.07
CA GLU A 87 1.58 23.33 -20.69
C GLU A 87 2.69 24.40 -20.62
N LEU A 88 3.34 24.54 -19.46
CA LEU A 88 4.45 25.45 -19.27
C LEU A 88 5.64 25.11 -20.16
N THR A 89 6.01 23.83 -20.25
CA THR A 89 7.15 23.39 -21.06
C THR A 89 6.85 23.46 -22.57
N GLU A 90 5.59 23.27 -22.98
CA GLU A 90 5.14 23.47 -24.35
C GLU A 90 5.28 24.94 -24.78
N SER A 91 4.81 25.87 -23.94
CA SER A 91 5.00 27.31 -24.17
C SER A 91 6.48 27.68 -24.23
N SER A 92 7.30 27.09 -23.35
CA SER A 92 8.76 27.34 -23.34
C SER A 92 9.42 26.81 -24.62
N LEU A 93 8.99 25.65 -25.14
CA LEU A 93 9.47 25.08 -26.37
C LEU A 93 9.13 25.98 -27.58
N SER A 94 7.87 26.48 -27.64
CA SER A 94 7.45 27.41 -28.69
C SER A 94 8.31 28.68 -28.74
N LYS A 95 8.56 29.28 -27.56
CA LYS A 95 9.41 30.49 -27.45
C LYS A 95 10.88 30.22 -27.82
N ALA A 96 11.41 29.06 -27.46
CA ALA A 96 12.76 28.67 -27.77
C ALA A 96 12.93 28.44 -29.32
N SER A 97 11.92 27.83 -29.94
CA SER A 97 11.88 27.67 -31.40
C SER A 97 11.83 29.01 -32.14
N GLU A 98 10.99 29.94 -31.67
CA GLU A 98 10.90 31.29 -32.25
C GLU A 98 12.21 32.05 -32.05
N SER A 99 12.86 31.93 -30.88
CA SER A 99 14.17 32.54 -30.63
C SER A 99 15.28 32.01 -31.57
N GLU A 100 15.27 30.67 -31.82
CA GLU A 100 16.21 30.06 -32.76
C GLU A 100 16.00 30.62 -34.20
N GLN A 101 14.75 30.70 -34.65
CA GLN A 101 14.42 31.28 -35.95
C GLN A 101 14.92 32.72 -36.06
N MET A 102 14.64 33.55 -35.08
CA MET A 102 15.09 34.95 -35.06
C MET A 102 16.63 35.08 -35.08
N ALA A 103 17.32 34.22 -34.32
CA ALA A 103 18.79 34.21 -34.32
C ALA A 103 19.33 33.79 -35.69
N MET A 104 18.71 32.81 -36.37
CA MET A 104 19.11 32.38 -37.70
C MET A 104 18.87 33.47 -38.76
N GLU A 105 17.76 34.21 -38.71
CA GLU A 105 17.46 35.32 -39.61
C GLU A 105 18.45 36.46 -39.43
N ARG A 106 18.72 36.90 -38.19
CA ARG A 106 19.71 37.93 -37.90
C ARG A 106 21.14 37.55 -38.34
N TYR A 107 21.48 36.26 -38.23
CA TYR A 107 22.76 35.76 -38.73
C TYR A 107 22.87 35.87 -40.25
N LYS A 108 21.81 35.54 -40.97
CA LYS A 108 21.78 35.72 -42.47
C LYS A 108 21.92 37.17 -42.87
N GLU A 109 21.43 38.10 -42.07
CA GLU A 109 21.58 39.54 -42.25
C GLU A 109 22.96 40.07 -41.83
N GLY A 110 23.80 39.23 -41.21
CA GLY A 110 25.12 39.64 -40.70
C GLY A 110 25.08 40.37 -39.36
N ASN A 111 23.93 40.40 -38.68
CA ASN A 111 23.69 41.18 -37.44
C ASN A 111 24.12 40.48 -36.17
N VAL A 112 24.33 39.15 -36.20
CA VAL A 112 24.74 38.35 -35.05
C VAL A 112 25.79 37.32 -35.43
N SER A 113 26.50 36.78 -34.44
CA SER A 113 27.54 35.77 -34.66
C SER A 113 26.94 34.36 -34.75
N ILE A 114 27.66 33.44 -35.40
CA ILE A 114 27.27 32.02 -35.43
C ILE A 114 27.17 31.40 -34.05
N VAL A 115 27.93 31.89 -33.08
CA VAL A 115 27.87 31.42 -31.65
C VAL A 115 26.50 31.68 -31.06
N GLU A 116 25.86 32.82 -31.39
CA GLU A 116 24.53 33.16 -30.93
C GLU A 116 23.46 32.18 -31.48
N VAL A 117 23.59 31.81 -32.77
CA VAL A 117 22.73 30.79 -33.39
C VAL A 117 22.91 29.43 -32.70
N ILE A 118 24.15 29.00 -32.48
CA ILE A 118 24.44 27.73 -31.78
C ILE A 118 23.84 27.73 -30.39
N ASN A 119 23.94 28.81 -29.63
CA ASN A 119 23.34 28.94 -28.31
C ASN A 119 21.80 28.83 -28.38
N ALA A 120 21.17 29.52 -29.33
CA ALA A 120 19.72 29.42 -29.53
C ALA A 120 19.28 28.00 -29.89
N GLN A 121 20.03 27.27 -30.70
CA GLN A 121 19.78 25.86 -31.00
C GLN A 121 19.91 24.98 -29.78
N LEU A 122 20.92 25.18 -28.94
CA LEU A 122 21.09 24.43 -27.69
C LEU A 122 19.91 24.67 -26.73
N TYR A 123 19.44 25.91 -26.59
CA TYR A 123 18.28 26.23 -25.78
C TYR A 123 17.00 25.59 -26.34
N HIS A 124 16.80 25.58 -27.65
CA HIS A 124 15.66 24.90 -28.28
C HIS A 124 15.70 23.38 -28.02
N GLN A 125 16.86 22.73 -28.24
CA GLN A 125 17.03 21.31 -27.94
C GLN A 125 16.76 21.00 -26.48
N GLN A 126 17.26 21.82 -25.55
CA GLN A 126 16.99 21.64 -24.12
C GLN A 126 15.49 21.79 -23.76
N ALA A 127 14.80 22.76 -24.37
CA ALA A 127 13.37 22.94 -24.20
C ALA A 127 12.59 21.75 -24.77
N GLN A 128 13.01 21.17 -25.89
CA GLN A 128 12.41 19.96 -26.46
C GLN A 128 12.55 18.76 -25.55
N VAL A 129 13.74 18.54 -25.00
CA VAL A 129 13.97 17.47 -24.01
C VAL A 129 13.09 17.66 -22.76
N ASN A 130 13.02 18.87 -22.24
CA ASN A 130 12.20 19.19 -21.07
C ASN A 130 10.70 18.95 -21.34
N TYR A 131 10.21 19.28 -22.53
CA TYR A 131 8.83 19.03 -22.93
C TYR A 131 8.52 17.53 -23.01
N ILE A 132 9.39 16.75 -23.64
CA ILE A 132 9.24 15.29 -23.73
C ILE A 132 9.22 14.68 -22.32
N GLN A 133 10.16 15.13 -21.47
CA GLN A 133 10.24 14.65 -20.07
C GLN A 133 8.98 15.00 -19.27
N SER A 134 8.43 16.21 -19.46
CA SER A 134 7.20 16.61 -18.78
C SER A 134 5.99 15.76 -19.22
N LYS A 135 5.87 15.45 -20.50
CA LYS A 135 4.83 14.54 -21.03
C LYS A 135 4.94 13.14 -20.45
N LEU A 136 6.16 12.61 -20.37
CA LEU A 136 6.41 11.30 -19.75
C LEU A 136 5.99 11.31 -18.26
N ASN A 137 6.39 12.34 -17.53
CA ASN A 137 6.03 12.48 -16.12
C ASN A 137 4.51 12.63 -15.91
N ALA A 138 3.81 13.36 -16.80
CA ALA A 138 2.36 13.49 -16.75
C ALA A 138 1.67 12.13 -17.02
N GLN A 139 2.17 11.32 -17.93
CA GLN A 139 1.65 9.98 -18.18
C GLN A 139 1.87 9.04 -17.00
N MET A 140 3.03 9.13 -16.35
CA MET A 140 3.31 8.36 -15.12
C MET A 140 2.38 8.77 -13.98
N ALA A 141 2.23 10.09 -13.74
CA ALA A 141 1.34 10.61 -12.70
C ALA A 141 -0.13 10.23 -12.95
N LYS A 142 -0.57 10.21 -14.23
CA LYS A 142 -1.89 9.72 -14.61
C LYS A 142 -2.09 8.26 -14.22
N THR A 143 -1.11 7.41 -14.55
CA THR A 143 -1.16 5.97 -14.21
C THR A 143 -1.20 5.74 -12.71
N ASP A 144 -0.43 6.52 -11.93
CA ASP A 144 -0.42 6.45 -10.47
C ASP A 144 -1.77 6.88 -9.88
N PHE A 145 -2.39 7.90 -10.44
CA PHE A 145 -3.73 8.34 -10.03
C PHE A 145 -4.81 7.30 -10.37
N GLU A 146 -4.79 6.74 -11.57
CA GLU A 146 -5.71 5.67 -11.97
C GLU A 146 -5.55 4.43 -11.08
N ARG A 147 -4.31 4.07 -10.71
CA ARG A 147 -4.02 2.98 -9.78
C ARG A 147 -4.59 3.26 -8.38
N ALA A 148 -4.40 4.47 -7.86
CA ALA A 148 -4.94 4.85 -6.56
C ALA A 148 -6.47 4.75 -6.50
N ILE A 149 -7.18 5.12 -7.58
CA ILE A 149 -8.64 5.00 -7.69
C ILE A 149 -9.07 3.54 -7.85
N TYR A 150 -8.35 2.73 -8.62
CA TYR A 150 -8.69 1.33 -8.88
C TYR A 150 -8.78 0.51 -7.59
N TYR A 151 -7.94 0.80 -6.60
CA TYR A 151 -8.00 0.14 -5.30
C TYR A 151 -9.30 0.42 -4.53
N LEU A 152 -9.95 1.56 -4.77
CA LEU A 152 -11.27 1.84 -4.19
C LEU A 152 -12.38 1.07 -4.91
N ARG A 153 -12.37 1.04 -6.23
CA ARG A 153 -13.43 0.43 -7.05
C ARG A 153 -13.54 -1.09 -6.90
N LYS A 154 -12.46 -1.77 -6.53
CA LYS A 154 -12.43 -3.23 -6.34
C LYS A 154 -12.99 -3.67 -4.97
N LYS A 155 -13.31 -2.73 -4.07
CA LYS A 155 -13.83 -3.00 -2.71
C LYS A 155 -15.33 -2.72 -2.54
N GLU A 156 -16.02 -2.24 -3.58
CA GLU A 156 -17.49 -2.23 -3.69
C GLU A 156 -17.98 -3.51 -4.40
#